data_2706a6111ba08703662cd8482d272f13
#
_entry.id   2706a6111ba08703662cd8482d272f13
#
_cell.length_a   1.000
_cell.length_b   1.000
_cell.length_c   1.000
_cell.angle_alpha   90.00
_cell.angle_beta   90.00
_cell.angle_gamma   90.00
#
_symmetry.space_group_name_H-M   'P 1'
#
loop_
_entity.id
_entity.type
_entity.pdbx_description
1 polymer ?
#
loop_
_entity_poly.entity_id
_entity_poly.type
_entity_poly.pdbx_seq_one_letter_code
_entity_poly.pdbx_strand_id
1 'polypeptide(L)'
;MQGELTNVPDSTVILLLKENGNLLTTIQKDTVINGKFSFQDTISGVTPKKLFLLSNDKGFPGMLLNVWIQSGKYIHITGNDRLLPLWNVSSDIPQQKASNDFMALCSSERKRIMQWTAQEYDLFRLEKEQGLDWKKIDSLRALRNPLDSLVYMAELNYMKKAPITPVWLDKYQLFCSFLQYNQKFGNQDLIRSLYTRMSEADKQTETGQLITAYLNLPEEVNVGDEMVDGDLYDLDGNVRHLTEFKGKYILLDFWSQGCGPCVQSLPEMEEITEMYKGLSLIHI
;
A
#
# COMPACT_ATOMS: atom_id res chain seq x y z
N MET A 1 20.20 -12.06 5.76
CA MET A 1 19.46 -11.10 6.61
C MET A 1 19.42 -11.68 8.02
N GLN A 2 19.69 -10.86 9.02
CA GLN A 2 19.64 -11.28 10.44
C GLN A 2 18.89 -10.22 11.25
N GLY A 3 18.07 -10.66 12.21
CA GLY A 3 17.32 -9.80 13.11
C GLY A 3 17.69 -10.06 14.57
N GLU A 4 17.79 -8.97 15.35
CA GLU A 4 17.96 -8.98 16.80
C GLU A 4 16.85 -8.13 17.43
N LEU A 5 15.99 -8.77 18.20
CA LEU A 5 14.78 -8.19 18.75
C LEU A 5 14.81 -8.20 20.28
N THR A 6 14.30 -7.13 20.88
CA THR A 6 14.03 -7.05 22.31
C THR A 6 12.53 -6.84 22.52
N ASN A 7 11.97 -7.28 23.64
CA ASN A 7 10.54 -7.17 23.95
C ASN A 7 9.59 -7.75 22.88
N VAL A 8 10.11 -8.70 22.09
CA VAL A 8 9.33 -9.52 21.16
C VAL A 8 9.35 -10.93 21.72
N PRO A 9 8.18 -11.59 21.93
CA PRO A 9 8.14 -12.93 22.50
C PRO A 9 8.91 -13.94 21.63
N ASP A 10 9.63 -14.86 22.28
CA ASP A 10 10.12 -16.05 21.60
C ASP A 10 8.92 -16.83 21.02
N SER A 11 9.15 -17.60 20.00
CA SER A 11 8.13 -18.26 19.16
C SER A 11 7.33 -17.35 18.22
N THR A 12 7.54 -16.03 18.24
CA THR A 12 6.96 -15.13 17.23
C THR A 12 7.43 -15.52 15.83
N VAL A 13 6.49 -15.72 14.91
CA VAL A 13 6.79 -16.04 13.51
C VAL A 13 6.95 -14.78 12.70
N ILE A 14 8.12 -14.60 12.10
CA ILE A 14 8.40 -13.54 11.14
C ILE A 14 8.27 -14.11 9.73
N LEU A 15 7.47 -13.47 8.92
CA LEU A 15 7.24 -13.82 7.52
C LEU A 15 8.04 -12.88 6.61
N LEU A 16 8.75 -13.45 5.65
CA LEU A 16 9.38 -12.72 4.56
C LEU A 16 8.48 -12.83 3.33
N LEU A 17 8.07 -11.68 2.79
CA LEU A 17 7.11 -11.61 1.70
C LEU A 17 7.70 -10.89 0.49
N LYS A 18 7.23 -11.30 -0.68
CA LYS A 18 7.51 -10.67 -1.97
C LYS A 18 6.21 -10.23 -2.62
N GLU A 19 6.26 -9.10 -3.28
CA GLU A 19 5.18 -8.60 -4.14
C GLU A 19 5.11 -9.42 -5.44
N ASN A 20 3.92 -9.84 -5.79
CA ASN A 20 3.62 -10.55 -7.01
C ASN A 20 2.31 -9.99 -7.59
N GLY A 21 2.44 -9.04 -8.52
CA GLY A 21 1.32 -8.20 -8.92
C GLY A 21 0.76 -7.43 -7.72
N ASN A 22 -0.54 -7.50 -7.47
CA ASN A 22 -1.19 -6.83 -6.35
C ASN A 22 -1.22 -7.67 -5.05
N LEU A 23 -0.54 -8.82 -5.02
CA LEU A 23 -0.56 -9.74 -3.89
C LEU A 23 0.82 -9.82 -3.23
N LEU A 24 0.81 -9.96 -1.89
CA LEU A 24 2.00 -10.30 -1.13
C LEU A 24 2.04 -11.81 -0.89
N THR A 25 3.10 -12.46 -1.36
CA THR A 25 3.30 -13.91 -1.21
C THR A 25 4.42 -14.16 -0.21
N THR A 26 4.17 -15.01 0.78
CA THR A 26 5.21 -15.46 1.71
C THR A 26 6.21 -16.35 0.98
N ILE A 27 7.48 -15.97 1.00
CA ILE A 27 8.57 -16.73 0.40
C ILE A 27 9.37 -17.52 1.44
N GLN A 28 9.48 -16.99 2.65
CA GLN A 28 10.13 -17.67 3.78
C GLN A 28 9.45 -17.30 5.09
N LYS A 29 9.68 -18.11 6.12
CA LYS A 29 9.30 -17.83 7.50
C LYS A 29 10.41 -18.26 8.44
N ASP A 30 10.59 -17.56 9.53
CA ASP A 30 11.46 -17.94 10.62
C ASP A 30 10.82 -17.62 11.97
N THR A 31 11.25 -18.28 13.00
CA THR A 31 10.71 -18.12 14.36
C THR A 31 11.75 -17.45 15.24
N VAL A 32 11.32 -16.44 16.00
CA VAL A 32 12.18 -15.76 16.97
C VAL A 32 12.56 -16.71 18.09
N ILE A 33 13.88 -16.91 18.27
CA ILE A 33 14.48 -17.71 19.34
C ILE A 33 15.58 -16.89 20.02
N ASN A 34 15.49 -16.71 21.33
CA ASN A 34 16.39 -15.84 22.09
C ASN A 34 16.50 -14.44 21.48
N GLY A 35 15.38 -13.88 21.03
CA GLY A 35 15.31 -12.59 20.40
C GLY A 35 15.91 -12.50 18.99
N LYS A 36 16.20 -13.62 18.32
CA LYS A 36 16.86 -13.64 17.00
C LYS A 36 16.04 -14.37 15.96
N PHE A 37 16.14 -13.88 14.71
CA PHE A 37 15.65 -14.58 13.52
C PHE A 37 16.60 -14.37 12.34
N SER A 38 16.51 -15.21 11.32
CA SER A 38 17.37 -15.10 10.14
C SER A 38 16.69 -15.60 8.87
N PHE A 39 17.00 -14.95 7.74
CA PHE A 39 16.63 -15.42 6.42
C PHE A 39 17.87 -15.57 5.55
N GLN A 40 17.95 -16.67 4.82
CA GLN A 40 18.99 -16.90 3.81
C GLN A 40 18.32 -17.20 2.49
N ASP A 41 18.77 -16.52 1.45
CA ASP A 41 18.26 -16.75 0.10
C ASP A 41 19.37 -16.61 -0.93
N THR A 42 19.22 -17.35 -2.03
CA THR A 42 20.05 -17.20 -3.21
C THR A 42 19.35 -16.24 -4.16
N ILE A 43 19.71 -14.96 -4.05
CA ILE A 43 19.17 -13.93 -4.95
C ILE A 43 20.02 -13.88 -6.20
N SER A 44 19.41 -14.16 -7.34
CA SER A 44 20.04 -13.95 -8.64
C SER A 44 19.99 -12.47 -9.04
N GLY A 45 21.14 -11.96 -9.53
CA GLY A 45 21.27 -10.60 -10.06
C GLY A 45 21.74 -9.56 -9.04
N VAL A 46 22.25 -8.46 -9.57
CA VAL A 46 22.84 -7.34 -8.79
C VAL A 46 21.87 -6.21 -8.50
N THR A 47 20.68 -6.25 -9.09
CA THR A 47 19.65 -5.22 -8.89
C THR A 47 19.00 -5.38 -7.52
N PRO A 48 18.94 -4.33 -6.69
CA PRO A 48 18.24 -4.38 -5.42
C PRO A 48 16.74 -4.68 -5.61
N LYS A 49 16.19 -5.48 -4.70
CA LYS A 49 14.77 -5.85 -4.68
C LYS A 49 14.15 -5.44 -3.35
N LYS A 50 12.90 -4.99 -3.40
CA LYS A 50 12.11 -4.71 -2.21
C LYS A 50 11.39 -5.97 -1.74
N LEU A 51 11.52 -6.30 -0.47
CA LEU A 51 10.77 -7.32 0.23
C LEU A 51 10.10 -6.71 1.46
N PHE A 52 9.25 -7.51 2.11
CA PHE A 52 8.50 -7.06 3.27
C PHE A 52 8.62 -8.07 4.40
N LEU A 53 8.71 -7.58 5.64
CA LEU A 53 8.55 -8.40 6.82
C LEU A 53 7.19 -8.13 7.46
N LEU A 54 6.59 -9.20 7.98
CA LEU A 54 5.30 -9.19 8.65
C LEU A 54 5.30 -10.24 9.78
N SER A 55 4.53 -10.01 10.82
CA SER A 55 4.09 -11.06 11.73
C SER A 55 2.56 -11.04 11.83
N ASN A 56 1.95 -12.22 11.69
CA ASN A 56 0.52 -12.45 11.87
C ASN A 56 0.18 -12.97 13.27
N ASP A 57 1.18 -13.08 14.15
CA ASP A 57 0.98 -13.60 15.49
C ASP A 57 0.07 -12.71 16.32
N LYS A 58 -0.59 -13.30 17.30
CA LYS A 58 -1.47 -12.60 18.23
C LYS A 58 -0.70 -11.46 18.91
N GLY A 59 -1.25 -10.26 18.80
CA GLY A 59 -0.65 -9.03 19.36
C GLY A 59 0.20 -8.23 18.37
N PHE A 60 0.51 -8.75 17.19
CA PHE A 60 1.14 -7.95 16.14
C PHE A 60 0.08 -7.26 15.28
N PRO A 61 0.18 -5.95 15.06
CA PRO A 61 -0.61 -5.29 14.03
C PRO A 61 -0.10 -5.74 12.65
N GLY A 62 -1.01 -5.95 11.70
CA GLY A 62 -0.66 -6.39 10.35
C GLY A 62 0.10 -5.34 9.52
N MET A 63 1.19 -4.83 10.08
CA MET A 63 1.99 -3.75 9.50
C MET A 63 3.29 -4.28 8.91
N LEU A 64 3.63 -3.81 7.71
CA LEU A 64 4.78 -4.26 6.94
C LEU A 64 6.03 -3.42 7.24
N LEU A 65 7.18 -4.08 7.38
CA LEU A 65 8.49 -3.45 7.31
C LEU A 65 9.08 -3.67 5.91
N ASN A 66 9.39 -2.59 5.21
CA ASN A 66 10.07 -2.65 3.91
C ASN A 66 11.56 -2.90 4.08
N VAL A 67 12.09 -3.86 3.37
CA VAL A 67 13.51 -4.22 3.40
C VAL A 67 14.03 -4.34 1.97
N TRP A 68 15.11 -3.63 1.67
CA TRP A 68 15.82 -3.77 0.41
C TRP A 68 16.91 -4.82 0.52
N ILE A 69 16.94 -5.74 -0.45
CA ILE A 69 17.90 -6.84 -0.51
C ILE A 69 18.66 -6.80 -1.83
N GLN A 70 19.91 -7.27 -1.81
CA GLN A 70 20.78 -7.36 -2.96
C GLN A 70 21.76 -8.54 -2.77
N SER A 71 22.12 -9.21 -3.85
CA SER A 71 23.08 -10.32 -3.81
C SER A 71 24.41 -9.87 -3.19
N GLY A 72 24.95 -10.69 -2.28
CA GLY A 72 26.21 -10.41 -1.59
C GLY A 72 26.16 -9.32 -0.52
N LYS A 73 24.98 -8.72 -0.25
CA LYS A 73 24.81 -7.68 0.76
C LYS A 73 24.26 -8.26 2.06
N TYR A 74 24.77 -7.72 3.15
CA TYR A 74 24.31 -8.06 4.49
C TYR A 74 23.22 -7.09 4.95
N ILE A 75 22.18 -7.63 5.58
CA ILE A 75 21.09 -6.83 6.15
C ILE A 75 20.98 -7.21 7.63
N HIS A 76 21.05 -6.21 8.50
CA HIS A 76 20.87 -6.37 9.93
C HIS A 76 19.64 -5.57 10.37
N ILE A 77 18.77 -6.22 11.15
CA ILE A 77 17.51 -5.65 11.62
C ILE A 77 17.53 -5.63 13.14
N THR A 78 17.18 -4.49 13.74
CA THR A 78 16.98 -4.40 15.18
C THR A 78 15.60 -3.81 15.49
N GLY A 79 14.92 -4.41 16.46
CA GLY A 79 13.60 -3.98 16.89
C GLY A 79 13.40 -4.20 18.39
N ASN A 80 12.50 -3.43 19.01
CA ASN A 80 12.27 -3.53 20.44
C ASN A 80 10.80 -3.66 20.85
N ASP A 81 9.91 -3.87 19.88
CA ASP A 81 8.48 -4.06 20.14
C ASP A 81 7.78 -4.70 18.91
N ARG A 82 6.44 -4.73 18.96
CA ARG A 82 5.59 -5.29 17.88
C ARG A 82 5.38 -4.35 16.69
N LEU A 83 5.97 -3.16 16.68
CA LEU A 83 5.77 -2.17 15.62
C LEU A 83 6.83 -2.32 14.52
N LEU A 84 6.72 -3.37 13.72
CA LEU A 84 7.69 -3.72 12.67
C LEU A 84 8.11 -2.53 11.80
N PRO A 85 7.22 -1.64 11.35
CA PRO A 85 7.62 -0.50 10.50
C PRO A 85 8.65 0.42 11.13
N LEU A 86 8.80 0.38 12.46
CA LEU A 86 9.75 1.19 13.21
C LEU A 86 11.06 0.47 13.53
N TRP A 87 11.19 -0.80 13.16
CA TRP A 87 12.45 -1.51 13.34
C TRP A 87 13.53 -0.89 12.45
N ASN A 88 14.74 -0.83 12.96
CA ASN A 88 15.86 -0.29 12.21
C ASN A 88 16.43 -1.35 11.27
N VAL A 89 16.61 -0.99 10.01
CA VAL A 89 17.23 -1.85 8.98
C VAL A 89 18.56 -1.23 8.58
N SER A 90 19.66 -1.89 8.91
CA SER A 90 21.01 -1.47 8.56
C SER A 90 21.53 -2.28 7.37
N SER A 91 21.99 -1.59 6.35
CA SER A 91 22.59 -2.18 5.15
C SER A 91 23.36 -1.11 4.36
N ASP A 92 24.31 -1.53 3.53
CA ASP A 92 25.03 -0.67 2.59
C ASP A 92 24.31 -0.54 1.22
N ILE A 93 23.09 -1.06 1.10
CA ILE A 93 22.25 -0.95 -0.09
C ILE A 93 21.72 0.51 -0.19
N PRO A 94 21.98 1.24 -1.30
CA PRO A 94 21.58 2.63 -1.42
C PRO A 94 20.07 2.86 -1.25
N GLN A 95 19.23 1.93 -1.74
CA GLN A 95 17.78 2.00 -1.59
C GLN A 95 17.34 1.84 -0.13
N GLN A 96 18.04 0.99 0.66
CA GLN A 96 17.76 0.89 2.09
C GLN A 96 18.09 2.19 2.81
N LYS A 97 19.22 2.80 2.47
CA LYS A 97 19.59 4.12 3.02
C LYS A 97 18.55 5.17 2.67
N ALA A 98 18.13 5.26 1.41
CA ALA A 98 17.08 6.19 1.00
C ALA A 98 15.75 5.94 1.75
N SER A 99 15.38 4.67 1.98
CA SER A 99 14.21 4.33 2.79
C SER A 99 14.35 4.80 4.24
N ASN A 100 15.52 4.60 4.84
CA ASN A 100 15.80 5.04 6.21
C ASN A 100 15.77 6.58 6.33
N ASP A 101 16.26 7.31 5.31
CA ASP A 101 16.23 8.78 5.29
C ASP A 101 14.77 9.30 5.35
N PHE A 102 13.84 8.67 4.61
CA PHE A 102 12.40 8.97 4.71
C PHE A 102 11.84 8.62 6.09
N MET A 103 12.21 7.47 6.64
CA MET A 103 11.72 7.04 7.95
C MET A 103 12.25 7.90 9.11
N ALA A 104 13.42 8.52 8.96
CA ALA A 104 13.99 9.45 9.94
C ALA A 104 13.22 10.78 10.03
N LEU A 105 12.49 11.16 8.96
CA LEU A 105 11.65 12.35 8.98
C LEU A 105 10.51 12.17 9.99
N CYS A 106 10.36 13.12 10.90
CA CYS A 106 9.27 13.11 11.89
C CYS A 106 9.18 11.80 12.68
N SER A 107 10.31 11.28 13.16
CA SER A 107 10.39 9.96 13.80
C SER A 107 9.49 9.84 15.05
N SER A 108 9.33 10.91 15.83
CA SER A 108 8.44 10.97 17.00
C SER A 108 6.97 10.88 16.60
N GLU A 109 6.57 11.61 15.56
CA GLU A 109 5.21 11.62 15.02
C GLU A 109 4.87 10.25 14.40
N ARG A 110 5.79 9.68 13.63
CA ARG A 110 5.63 8.33 13.06
C ARG A 110 5.44 7.28 14.16
N LYS A 111 6.21 7.35 15.24
CA LYS A 111 6.03 6.44 16.37
C LYS A 111 4.62 6.54 16.95
N ARG A 112 4.10 7.75 17.15
CA ARG A 112 2.73 7.96 17.66
C ARG A 112 1.68 7.44 16.67
N ILE A 113 1.82 7.74 15.39
CA ILE A 113 0.95 7.23 14.33
C ILE A 113 0.90 5.70 14.39
N MET A 114 2.05 5.03 14.41
CA MET A 114 2.11 3.57 14.45
C MET A 114 1.50 2.97 15.72
N GLN A 115 1.68 3.63 16.87
CA GLN A 115 1.06 3.22 18.13
C GLN A 115 -0.47 3.29 18.05
N TRP A 116 -1.04 4.35 17.50
CA TRP A 116 -2.49 4.49 17.35
C TRP A 116 -3.05 3.56 16.26
N THR A 117 -2.33 3.37 15.17
CA THR A 117 -2.69 2.39 14.15
C THR A 117 -2.71 0.97 14.72
N ALA A 118 -1.74 0.62 15.57
CA ALA A 118 -1.73 -0.67 16.25
C ALA A 118 -2.93 -0.84 17.21
N GLN A 119 -3.32 0.22 17.93
CA GLN A 119 -4.51 0.19 18.78
C GLN A 119 -5.79 0.04 17.95
N GLU A 120 -5.90 0.74 16.83
CA GLU A 120 -7.02 0.59 15.90
C GLU A 120 -7.11 -0.86 15.39
N TYR A 121 -5.98 -1.46 15.04
CA TYR A 121 -5.90 -2.85 14.60
C TYR A 121 -6.32 -3.84 15.70
N ASP A 122 -5.92 -3.58 16.95
CA ASP A 122 -6.35 -4.39 18.10
C ASP A 122 -7.88 -4.33 18.28
N LEU A 123 -8.51 -3.16 18.07
CA LEU A 123 -9.97 -3.01 18.14
C LEU A 123 -10.69 -3.82 17.05
N PHE A 124 -10.18 -3.81 15.82
CA PHE A 124 -10.73 -4.64 14.74
C PHE A 124 -10.62 -6.15 15.03
N ARG A 125 -9.57 -6.58 15.71
CA ARG A 125 -9.43 -7.99 16.12
C ARG A 125 -10.46 -8.42 17.18
N LEU A 126 -10.90 -7.51 18.01
CA LEU A 126 -11.89 -7.76 19.07
C LEU A 126 -13.33 -7.68 18.57
N GLU A 127 -13.55 -7.29 17.31
CA GLU A 127 -14.88 -7.11 16.70
C GLU A 127 -15.78 -8.32 16.89
N LYS A 128 -15.27 -9.53 16.64
CA LYS A 128 -16.03 -10.78 16.70
C LYS A 128 -16.52 -11.11 18.11
N GLU A 129 -15.85 -10.61 19.15
CA GLU A 129 -16.16 -10.91 20.55
C GLU A 129 -17.01 -9.83 21.21
N GLN A 130 -16.81 -8.56 20.84
CA GLN A 130 -17.35 -7.39 21.56
C GLN A 130 -18.07 -6.38 20.66
N GLY A 131 -18.06 -6.58 19.35
CA GLY A 131 -18.47 -5.58 18.35
C GLY A 131 -17.42 -4.45 18.17
N LEU A 132 -17.56 -3.70 17.07
CA LEU A 132 -16.64 -2.59 16.78
C LEU A 132 -16.96 -1.36 17.62
N ASP A 133 -15.96 -0.86 18.33
CA ASP A 133 -16.02 0.44 19.01
C ASP A 133 -15.63 1.57 18.05
N TRP A 134 -16.55 1.91 17.16
CA TRP A 134 -16.37 2.98 16.17
C TRP A 134 -15.99 4.32 16.79
N LYS A 135 -16.55 4.64 17.95
CA LYS A 135 -16.26 5.91 18.65
C LYS A 135 -14.80 6.01 19.06
N LYS A 136 -14.23 4.90 19.52
CA LYS A 136 -12.81 4.84 19.89
C LYS A 136 -11.91 4.84 18.64
N ILE A 137 -12.30 4.13 17.58
CA ILE A 137 -11.60 4.13 16.28
C ILE A 137 -11.54 5.56 15.72
N ASP A 138 -12.66 6.27 15.66
CA ASP A 138 -12.72 7.64 15.16
C ASP A 138 -11.88 8.61 16.01
N SER A 139 -11.85 8.40 17.32
CA SER A 139 -10.99 9.18 18.21
C SER A 139 -9.50 8.96 17.91
N LEU A 140 -9.08 7.71 17.68
CA LEU A 140 -7.69 7.41 17.28
C LEU A 140 -7.34 8.02 15.93
N ARG A 141 -8.24 7.96 14.96
CA ARG A 141 -8.07 8.58 13.63
C ARG A 141 -7.98 10.10 13.73
N ALA A 142 -8.82 10.73 14.54
CA ALA A 142 -8.78 12.17 14.77
C ALA A 142 -7.43 12.64 15.36
N LEU A 143 -6.84 11.85 16.27
CA LEU A 143 -5.51 12.11 16.82
C LEU A 143 -4.39 11.91 15.80
N ARG A 144 -4.55 10.92 14.91
CA ARG A 144 -3.55 10.55 13.89
C ARG A 144 -3.50 11.54 12.73
N ASN A 145 -4.65 11.97 12.20
CA ASN A 145 -4.75 12.76 10.98
C ASN A 145 -3.86 14.03 10.94
N PRO A 146 -3.73 14.84 12.01
CA PRO A 146 -2.82 15.98 12.00
C PRO A 146 -1.35 15.58 11.87
N LEU A 147 -0.95 14.45 12.48
CA LEU A 147 0.41 13.96 12.42
C LEU A 147 0.71 13.33 11.05
N ASP A 148 -0.25 12.63 10.46
CA ASP A 148 -0.14 12.12 9.07
C ASP A 148 0.11 13.28 8.11
N SER A 149 -0.65 14.37 8.23
CA SER A 149 -0.46 15.57 7.41
C SER A 149 0.93 16.20 7.59
N LEU A 150 1.43 16.26 8.82
CA LEU A 150 2.76 16.77 9.14
C LEU A 150 3.85 15.90 8.50
N VAL A 151 3.75 14.58 8.62
CA VAL A 151 4.67 13.63 8.01
C VAL A 151 4.66 13.75 6.49
N TYR A 152 3.48 13.82 5.86
CA TYR A 152 3.34 14.00 4.41
C TYR A 152 4.02 15.28 3.92
N MET A 153 3.82 16.38 4.64
CA MET A 153 4.48 17.65 4.30
C MET A 153 5.99 17.57 4.43
N ALA A 154 6.48 16.92 5.46
CA ALA A 154 7.93 16.72 5.65
C ALA A 154 8.53 15.88 4.52
N GLU A 155 7.85 14.78 4.13
CA GLU A 155 8.26 13.94 2.99
C GLU A 155 8.27 14.74 1.68
N LEU A 156 7.20 15.47 1.35
CA LEU A 156 7.12 16.27 0.13
C LEU A 156 8.22 17.36 0.08
N ASN A 157 8.48 18.01 1.21
CA ASN A 157 9.55 19.00 1.29
C ASN A 157 10.94 18.36 1.16
N TYR A 158 11.17 17.19 1.73
CA TYR A 158 12.39 16.42 1.54
C TYR A 158 12.56 16.03 0.08
N MET A 159 11.51 15.57 -0.57
CA MET A 159 11.51 15.16 -1.97
C MET A 159 11.89 16.26 -2.95
N LYS A 160 11.75 17.54 -2.60
CA LYS A 160 12.24 18.66 -3.42
C LYS A 160 13.75 18.62 -3.66
N LYS A 161 14.52 18.04 -2.74
CA LYS A 161 15.99 18.07 -2.75
C LYS A 161 16.62 16.67 -2.76
N ALA A 162 15.89 15.65 -2.33
CA ALA A 162 16.37 14.27 -2.26
C ALA A 162 16.73 13.74 -3.67
N PRO A 163 17.73 12.88 -3.80
CA PRO A 163 18.01 12.19 -5.08
C PRO A 163 16.79 11.36 -5.53
N ILE A 164 16.54 11.34 -6.83
CA ILE A 164 15.54 10.46 -7.40
C ILE A 164 16.11 9.04 -7.38
N THR A 165 15.44 8.17 -6.65
CA THR A 165 15.77 6.75 -6.46
C THR A 165 14.47 5.94 -6.64
N PRO A 166 14.52 4.61 -6.76
CA PRO A 166 13.30 3.80 -6.72
C PRO A 166 12.43 4.07 -5.49
N VAL A 167 13.02 4.33 -4.32
CA VAL A 167 12.27 4.70 -3.11
C VAL A 167 11.58 6.05 -3.26
N TRP A 168 12.25 7.02 -3.88
CA TRP A 168 11.65 8.33 -4.18
C TRP A 168 10.47 8.18 -5.15
N LEU A 169 10.61 7.37 -6.20
CA LEU A 169 9.55 7.11 -7.18
C LEU A 169 8.35 6.39 -6.53
N ASP A 170 8.58 5.35 -5.71
CA ASP A 170 7.52 4.67 -4.96
C ASP A 170 6.72 5.65 -4.08
N LYS A 171 7.43 6.52 -3.36
CA LYS A 171 6.81 7.56 -2.53
C LYS A 171 6.03 8.57 -3.37
N TYR A 172 6.59 8.99 -4.49
CA TYR A 172 5.93 9.95 -5.38
C TYR A 172 4.68 9.38 -6.02
N GLN A 173 4.73 8.13 -6.46
CA GLN A 173 3.54 7.42 -6.96
C GLN A 173 2.42 7.41 -5.90
N LEU A 174 2.75 7.11 -4.64
CA LEU A 174 1.78 7.15 -3.55
C LEU A 174 1.14 8.53 -3.39
N PHE A 175 1.93 9.61 -3.43
CA PHE A 175 1.38 10.97 -3.38
C PHE A 175 0.48 11.30 -4.58
N CYS A 176 0.87 10.88 -5.77
CA CYS A 176 0.07 11.09 -6.98
C CYS A 176 -1.25 10.32 -6.94
N SER A 177 -1.27 9.09 -6.41
CA SER A 177 -2.50 8.31 -6.28
C SER A 177 -3.53 8.95 -5.34
N PHE A 178 -3.09 9.74 -4.36
CA PHE A 178 -4.00 10.47 -3.47
C PHE A 178 -4.61 11.74 -4.09
N LEU A 179 -4.04 12.28 -5.16
CA LEU A 179 -4.60 13.46 -5.84
C LEU A 179 -6.05 13.23 -6.30
N GLN A 180 -6.36 12.01 -6.71
CA GLN A 180 -7.67 11.60 -7.19
C GLN A 180 -8.74 11.65 -6.09
N TYR A 181 -8.39 11.21 -4.87
CA TYR A 181 -9.34 11.05 -3.77
C TYR A 181 -9.41 12.27 -2.85
N ASN A 182 -8.49 13.21 -2.98
CA ASN A 182 -8.32 14.25 -1.98
C ASN A 182 -8.08 15.64 -2.60
N GLN A 183 -9.09 16.16 -3.28
CA GLN A 183 -9.08 17.56 -3.78
C GLN A 183 -8.86 18.57 -2.63
N LYS A 184 -9.10 18.18 -1.38
CA LYS A 184 -8.85 18.96 -0.16
C LYS A 184 -7.41 18.88 0.36
N PHE A 185 -6.54 18.03 -0.22
CA PHE A 185 -5.11 18.03 0.11
C PHE A 185 -4.49 19.30 -0.47
N GLY A 186 -4.31 20.32 0.34
CA GLY A 186 -3.83 21.65 -0.03
C GLY A 186 -2.41 21.73 -0.62
N ASN A 187 -1.90 20.65 -1.21
CA ASN A 187 -0.54 20.51 -1.73
C ASN A 187 -0.47 19.97 -3.15
N GLN A 188 -1.57 20.03 -3.89
CA GLN A 188 -1.63 19.50 -5.26
C GLN A 188 -0.58 20.13 -6.17
N ASP A 189 -0.39 21.44 -6.10
CA ASP A 189 0.61 22.15 -6.91
C ASP A 189 2.04 21.67 -6.59
N LEU A 190 2.33 21.45 -5.31
CA LEU A 190 3.61 20.92 -4.90
C LEU A 190 3.83 19.50 -5.44
N ILE A 191 2.85 18.61 -5.30
CA ILE A 191 2.93 17.24 -5.83
C ILE A 191 3.15 17.30 -7.35
N ARG A 192 2.34 18.07 -8.08
CA ARG A 192 2.51 18.25 -9.55
C ARG A 192 3.88 18.81 -9.92
N SER A 193 4.42 19.75 -9.14
CA SER A 193 5.72 20.36 -9.42
C SER A 193 6.89 19.37 -9.32
N LEU A 194 6.78 18.32 -8.49
CA LEU A 194 7.83 17.31 -8.35
C LEU A 194 8.04 16.50 -9.64
N TYR A 195 7.04 16.42 -10.52
CA TYR A 195 7.15 15.72 -11.81
C TYR A 195 8.24 16.30 -12.71
N THR A 196 8.47 17.62 -12.63
CA THR A 196 9.52 18.29 -13.42
C THR A 196 10.93 17.85 -13.04
N ARG A 197 11.12 17.21 -11.89
CA ARG A 197 12.41 16.67 -11.45
C ARG A 197 12.74 15.33 -12.10
N MET A 198 11.74 14.59 -12.59
CA MET A 198 11.94 13.27 -13.20
C MET A 198 12.60 13.42 -14.56
N SER A 199 13.65 12.62 -14.80
CA SER A 199 14.22 12.45 -16.13
C SER A 199 13.27 11.66 -17.05
N GLU A 200 13.48 11.72 -18.35
CA GLU A 200 12.71 10.90 -19.29
C GLU A 200 12.90 9.39 -19.00
N ALA A 201 14.08 8.97 -18.55
CA ALA A 201 14.32 7.59 -18.15
C ALA A 201 13.47 7.20 -16.90
N ASP A 202 13.35 8.09 -15.92
CA ASP A 202 12.48 7.84 -14.74
C ASP A 202 11.01 7.70 -15.15
N LYS A 203 10.54 8.53 -16.08
CA LYS A 203 9.15 8.51 -16.59
C LYS A 203 8.84 7.24 -17.38
N GLN A 204 9.84 6.60 -18.00
CA GLN A 204 9.67 5.35 -18.74
C GLN A 204 9.69 4.11 -17.84
N THR A 205 10.05 4.21 -16.57
CA THR A 205 9.90 3.10 -15.63
C THR A 205 8.42 2.78 -15.39
N GLU A 206 8.10 1.55 -14.99
CA GLU A 206 6.74 1.15 -14.65
C GLU A 206 6.10 2.12 -13.63
N THR A 207 6.82 2.42 -12.53
CA THR A 207 6.39 3.40 -11.53
C THR A 207 6.22 4.80 -12.12
N GLY A 208 7.12 5.23 -13.03
CA GLY A 208 7.03 6.53 -13.71
C GLY A 208 5.83 6.66 -14.64
N GLN A 209 5.45 5.58 -15.32
CA GLN A 209 4.23 5.53 -16.14
C GLN A 209 2.98 5.64 -15.27
N LEU A 210 2.93 4.95 -14.13
CA LEU A 210 1.84 5.09 -13.16
C LEU A 210 1.73 6.50 -12.60
N ILE A 211 2.87 7.13 -12.24
CA ILE A 211 2.90 8.54 -11.81
C ILE A 211 2.30 9.43 -12.90
N THR A 212 2.72 9.23 -14.15
CA THR A 212 2.22 10.02 -15.29
C THR A 212 0.71 9.83 -15.46
N ALA A 213 0.22 8.61 -15.34
CA ALA A 213 -1.21 8.32 -15.41
C ALA A 213 -2.01 9.03 -14.30
N TYR A 214 -1.56 8.96 -13.04
CA TYR A 214 -2.23 9.65 -11.93
C TYR A 214 -2.23 11.18 -12.06
N LEU A 215 -1.22 11.76 -12.70
CA LEU A 215 -1.15 13.21 -12.93
C LEU A 215 -2.01 13.69 -14.11
N ASN A 216 -2.35 12.77 -15.03
CA ASN A 216 -3.10 13.05 -16.26
C ASN A 216 -4.38 12.20 -16.33
N LEU A 217 -5.08 12.06 -15.20
CA LEU A 217 -6.36 11.38 -15.18
C LEU A 217 -7.31 12.02 -16.19
N PRO A 218 -8.11 11.23 -16.91
CA PRO A 218 -9.18 11.78 -17.75
C PRO A 218 -10.17 12.58 -16.89
N GLU A 219 -10.87 13.51 -17.52
CA GLU A 219 -11.95 14.25 -16.86
C GLU A 219 -13.01 13.26 -16.37
N GLU A 220 -13.61 13.58 -15.20
CA GLU A 220 -14.72 12.79 -14.68
C GLU A 220 -15.89 12.82 -15.66
N VAL A 221 -16.45 11.64 -15.94
CA VAL A 221 -17.65 11.52 -16.76
C VAL A 221 -18.85 11.94 -15.92
N ASN A 222 -19.59 12.94 -16.40
CA ASN A 222 -20.77 13.47 -15.72
C ASN A 222 -22.05 12.91 -16.33
N VAL A 223 -23.16 13.14 -15.65
CA VAL A 223 -24.49 12.77 -16.18
C VAL A 223 -24.76 13.54 -17.47
N GLY A 224 -24.95 12.80 -18.56
CA GLY A 224 -25.19 13.35 -19.90
C GLY A 224 -23.97 13.35 -20.83
N ASP A 225 -22.80 13.02 -20.31
CA ASP A 225 -21.60 12.86 -21.13
C ASP A 225 -21.63 11.55 -21.92
N GLU A 226 -20.84 11.47 -22.99
CA GLU A 226 -20.62 10.22 -23.70
C GLU A 226 -19.90 9.20 -22.81
N MET A 227 -20.32 7.94 -22.94
CA MET A 227 -19.71 6.82 -22.25
C MET A 227 -18.24 6.67 -22.67
N VAL A 228 -17.34 6.65 -21.69
CA VAL A 228 -15.93 6.32 -21.92
C VAL A 228 -15.79 4.81 -22.10
N ASP A 229 -15.05 4.40 -23.13
CA ASP A 229 -14.73 3.01 -23.41
C ASP A 229 -13.24 2.72 -23.15
N GLY A 230 -12.92 1.44 -22.95
CA GLY A 230 -11.56 0.99 -22.72
C GLY A 230 -11.48 -0.54 -22.82
N ASP A 231 -10.28 -1.06 -22.90
CA ASP A 231 -10.04 -2.49 -22.93
C ASP A 231 -10.39 -3.10 -21.57
N LEU A 232 -11.43 -3.92 -21.53
CA LEU A 232 -11.80 -4.78 -20.41
C LEU A 232 -11.45 -6.22 -20.77
N TYR A 233 -11.18 -7.06 -19.80
CA TYR A 233 -10.83 -8.47 -20.03
C TYR A 233 -11.85 -9.37 -19.35
N ASP A 234 -12.44 -10.28 -20.13
CA ASP A 234 -13.31 -11.32 -19.56
C ASP A 234 -12.48 -12.40 -18.82
N LEU A 235 -13.16 -13.36 -18.18
CA LEU A 235 -12.49 -14.42 -17.42
C LEU A 235 -11.62 -15.34 -18.28
N ASP A 236 -11.82 -15.37 -19.59
CA ASP A 236 -11.03 -16.12 -20.56
C ASP A 236 -9.86 -15.29 -21.11
N GLY A 237 -9.73 -14.02 -20.71
CA GLY A 237 -8.69 -13.08 -21.13
C GLY A 237 -8.97 -12.42 -22.48
N ASN A 238 -10.17 -12.50 -23.03
CA ASN A 238 -10.54 -11.80 -24.25
C ASN A 238 -10.84 -10.34 -23.96
N VAL A 239 -10.44 -9.47 -24.89
CA VAL A 239 -10.74 -8.04 -24.80
C VAL A 239 -12.23 -7.82 -25.06
N ARG A 240 -12.87 -7.05 -24.18
CA ARG A 240 -14.28 -6.65 -24.27
C ARG A 240 -14.39 -5.13 -24.13
N HIS A 241 -15.43 -4.56 -24.68
CA HIS A 241 -15.67 -3.13 -24.66
C HIS A 241 -17.07 -2.79 -24.15
N LEU A 242 -17.19 -1.70 -23.37
CA LEU A 242 -18.51 -1.22 -22.93
C LEU A 242 -19.40 -0.81 -24.10
N THR A 243 -18.80 -0.36 -25.19
CA THR A 243 -19.48 -0.02 -26.45
C THR A 243 -20.25 -1.18 -27.07
N GLU A 244 -19.93 -2.43 -26.76
CA GLU A 244 -20.71 -3.62 -27.19
C GLU A 244 -22.15 -3.59 -26.64
N PHE A 245 -22.38 -2.85 -25.54
CA PHE A 245 -23.68 -2.72 -24.90
C PHE A 245 -24.39 -1.40 -25.21
N LYS A 246 -23.92 -0.65 -26.22
CA LYS A 246 -24.50 0.62 -26.63
C LYS A 246 -25.99 0.47 -26.92
N GLY A 247 -26.82 1.35 -26.40
CA GLY A 247 -28.28 1.30 -26.50
C GLY A 247 -28.97 0.49 -25.38
N LYS A 248 -28.21 -0.01 -24.39
CA LYS A 248 -28.74 -0.67 -23.18
C LYS A 248 -28.35 0.15 -21.95
N TYR A 249 -29.07 -0.07 -20.86
CA TYR A 249 -28.63 0.40 -19.54
C TYR A 249 -27.52 -0.53 -19.04
N ILE A 250 -26.43 0.04 -18.56
CA ILE A 250 -25.29 -0.69 -18.03
C ILE A 250 -25.13 -0.29 -16.56
N LEU A 251 -25.14 -1.27 -15.65
CA LEU A 251 -24.74 -1.13 -14.27
C LEU A 251 -23.32 -1.68 -14.13
N LEU A 252 -22.34 -0.82 -13.79
CA LEU A 252 -20.96 -1.21 -13.56
C LEU A 252 -20.72 -1.31 -12.06
N ASP A 253 -20.30 -2.48 -11.60
CA ASP A 253 -19.84 -2.69 -10.22
C ASP A 253 -18.35 -3.05 -10.23
N PHE A 254 -17.55 -2.23 -9.52
CA PHE A 254 -16.11 -2.45 -9.36
C PHE A 254 -15.86 -3.08 -8.00
N TRP A 255 -15.64 -4.37 -7.97
CA TRP A 255 -15.46 -5.11 -6.73
C TRP A 255 -14.19 -5.95 -6.70
N SER A 256 -13.78 -6.39 -5.53
CA SER A 256 -12.74 -7.40 -5.36
C SER A 256 -13.03 -8.28 -4.14
N GLN A 257 -12.51 -9.50 -4.15
CA GLN A 257 -12.67 -10.45 -3.04
C GLN A 257 -12.11 -9.91 -1.70
N GLY A 258 -11.12 -9.02 -1.74
CA GLY A 258 -10.53 -8.38 -0.56
C GLY A 258 -11.24 -7.09 -0.11
N CYS A 259 -12.24 -6.62 -0.85
CA CYS A 259 -13.01 -5.42 -0.52
C CYS A 259 -14.20 -5.79 0.36
N GLY A 260 -14.08 -5.63 1.67
CA GLY A 260 -15.14 -5.97 2.64
C GLY A 260 -16.50 -5.31 2.33
N PRO A 261 -16.59 -3.99 2.09
CA PRO A 261 -17.85 -3.35 1.68
C PRO A 261 -18.42 -3.93 0.39
N CYS A 262 -17.58 -4.25 -0.60
CA CYS A 262 -18.02 -4.83 -1.86
C CYS A 262 -18.66 -6.21 -1.66
N VAL A 263 -18.07 -7.03 -0.78
CA VAL A 263 -18.65 -8.36 -0.44
C VAL A 263 -19.99 -8.20 0.29
N GLN A 264 -20.15 -7.16 1.10
CA GLN A 264 -21.40 -6.88 1.81
C GLN A 264 -22.51 -6.43 0.87
N SER A 265 -22.22 -5.81 -0.27
CA SER A 265 -23.21 -5.38 -1.26
C SER A 265 -23.67 -6.51 -2.22
N LEU A 266 -23.01 -7.67 -2.23
CA LEU A 266 -23.38 -8.78 -3.12
C LEU A 266 -24.85 -9.20 -3.03
N PRO A 267 -25.49 -9.33 -1.83
CA PRO A 267 -26.92 -9.70 -1.75
C PRO A 267 -27.82 -8.66 -2.44
N GLU A 268 -27.52 -7.37 -2.32
CA GLU A 268 -28.26 -6.29 -3.01
C GLU A 268 -28.08 -6.39 -4.53
N MET A 269 -26.89 -6.73 -5.00
CA MET A 269 -26.61 -6.95 -6.42
C MET A 269 -27.38 -8.18 -6.95
N GLU A 270 -27.53 -9.24 -6.15
CA GLU A 270 -28.37 -10.39 -6.49
C GLU A 270 -29.86 -10.01 -6.62
N GLU A 271 -30.39 -9.21 -5.69
CA GLU A 271 -31.78 -8.70 -5.78
C GLU A 271 -31.98 -7.84 -7.03
N ILE A 272 -31.06 -6.95 -7.37
CA ILE A 272 -31.09 -6.13 -8.59
C ILE A 272 -31.07 -7.05 -9.82
N THR A 273 -30.24 -8.08 -9.82
CA THR A 273 -30.15 -9.07 -10.91
C THR A 273 -31.47 -9.78 -11.13
N GLU A 274 -32.15 -10.23 -10.06
CA GLU A 274 -33.44 -10.89 -10.15
C GLU A 274 -34.56 -9.93 -10.61
N MET A 275 -34.58 -8.67 -10.11
CA MET A 275 -35.58 -7.68 -10.54
C MET A 275 -35.48 -7.35 -12.03
N TYR A 276 -34.31 -7.43 -12.62
CA TYR A 276 -34.07 -7.12 -14.03
C TYR A 276 -33.75 -8.33 -14.88
N LYS A 277 -34.20 -9.51 -14.50
CA LYS A 277 -33.93 -10.82 -15.13
C LYS A 277 -34.32 -10.95 -16.61
N GLY A 278 -34.97 -9.97 -17.20
CA GLY A 278 -35.25 -9.89 -18.64
C GLY A 278 -34.30 -8.96 -19.41
N LEU A 279 -33.41 -8.29 -18.71
CA LEU A 279 -32.40 -7.43 -19.27
C LEU A 279 -31.04 -8.17 -19.19
N SER A 280 -30.28 -8.17 -20.28
CA SER A 280 -28.96 -8.83 -20.29
C SER A 280 -28.04 -8.21 -19.25
N LEU A 281 -27.87 -8.89 -18.12
CA LEU A 281 -26.79 -8.63 -17.17
C LEU A 281 -25.60 -9.48 -17.59
N ILE A 282 -24.46 -8.87 -17.78
CA ILE A 282 -23.21 -9.55 -18.16
C ILE A 282 -22.19 -9.22 -17.07
N HIS A 283 -21.63 -10.27 -16.47
CA HIS A 283 -20.44 -10.15 -15.62
C HIS A 283 -19.21 -10.11 -16.54
N ILE A 284 -18.40 -9.09 -16.39
CA ILE A 284 -17.12 -8.93 -17.09
C ILE A 284 -16.01 -9.06 -16.08
#